data_2a8962b16b3637b3279dc038f08d0808
#
_entry.id   2a8962b16b3637b3279dc038f08d0808
#
_cell.length_a   1.000
_cell.length_b   1.000
_cell.length_c   1.000
_cell.angle_alpha   90.00
_cell.angle_beta   90.00
_cell.angle_gamma   90.00
#
_symmetry.space_group_name_H-M   'P 1'
#
loop_
_entity.id
_entity.type
_entity.pdbx_description
1 polymer ?
#
loop_
_entity_poly.entity_id
_entity_poly.type
_entity_poly.pdbx_seq_one_letter_code
_entity_poly.pdbx_strand_id
1 'polypeptide(L)'
;MIFFACVVCKATHCLLRLFNYGATSLPGAMALKICPEVLGYAAKNVDIIAVTGTNGKTTSSRIIERALQNEGRRVCANRSGANLMPGITAALILNLRLFGGAKCESAVIECDEAACRLVLGRIKPRVLLVTNLFRDQLDRYGTVTRARDCIAEGLRAAPETTAVINADCPMAASIARLCKNPIVYYGLSEHKRSTVGSGEDDSCPVCGRRLSYKGFSYANLGEYSCKCGFARKRPAFCAESVLPDGSFVLCTGEEKTLCAPALTGFYNIYNAAGAAAAAVTDGAALSAAADAAHGFDCGFGRMERFPLGKRGAKMILIKNTAAADQTIAEVCREKGDKTLVLAVNDRTADGTDISWLDEADFGMLARRGGVKRACVCGDRAESAKKRLERENIPCQSYKNYDKLIESLLDEEDPVFILPTYTAMLEMRARLVHRLGGKNFWE
;
A
#
# COMPACT_ATOMS: atom_id res chain seq x y z
N MET A 1 32.14 -16.73 0.40
CA MET A 1 30.92 -16.57 1.22
C MET A 1 29.73 -16.07 0.40
N ILE A 2 29.84 -14.97 -0.33
CA ILE A 2 28.71 -14.38 -1.13
C ILE A 2 28.11 -15.39 -2.11
N PHE A 3 28.95 -16.05 -2.93
CA PHE A 3 28.48 -17.07 -3.89
C PHE A 3 27.70 -18.19 -3.20
N PHE A 4 28.25 -18.69 -2.09
CA PHE A 4 27.59 -19.76 -1.31
C PHE A 4 26.27 -19.30 -0.73
N ALA A 5 26.17 -18.06 -0.20
CA ALA A 5 24.91 -17.48 0.27
C ALA A 5 23.86 -17.39 -0.86
N CYS A 6 24.27 -16.97 -2.06
CA CYS A 6 23.39 -16.93 -3.23
C CYS A 6 22.88 -18.31 -3.64
N VAL A 7 23.76 -19.32 -3.66
CA VAL A 7 23.39 -20.71 -3.98
C VAL A 7 22.40 -21.26 -2.96
N VAL A 8 22.67 -21.10 -1.66
CA VAL A 8 21.76 -21.53 -0.58
C VAL A 8 20.40 -20.85 -0.71
N CYS A 9 20.36 -19.54 -0.96
CA CYS A 9 19.10 -18.81 -1.18
C CYS A 9 18.28 -19.43 -2.31
N LYS A 10 18.91 -19.65 -3.48
CA LYS A 10 18.23 -20.20 -4.66
C LYS A 10 17.78 -21.65 -4.44
N ALA A 11 18.63 -22.48 -3.83
CA ALA A 11 18.29 -23.87 -3.51
C ALA A 11 17.11 -23.94 -2.52
N THR A 12 17.15 -23.16 -1.46
CA THR A 12 16.05 -23.07 -0.48
C THR A 12 14.76 -22.61 -1.14
N HIS A 13 14.83 -21.60 -2.01
CA HIS A 13 13.67 -21.12 -2.75
C HIS A 13 13.06 -22.21 -3.64
N CYS A 14 13.89 -22.93 -4.42
CA CYS A 14 13.43 -24.02 -5.26
C CYS A 14 12.80 -25.15 -4.43
N LEU A 15 13.43 -25.53 -3.33
CA LEU A 15 12.92 -26.59 -2.45
C LEU A 15 11.55 -26.24 -1.86
N LEU A 16 11.41 -25.03 -1.31
CA LEU A 16 10.12 -24.58 -0.76
C LEU A 16 9.01 -24.52 -1.81
N ARG A 17 9.34 -24.12 -3.04
CA ARG A 17 8.38 -24.11 -4.17
C ARG A 17 7.93 -25.53 -4.55
N LEU A 18 8.82 -26.53 -4.53
CA LEU A 18 8.46 -27.93 -4.79
C LEU A 18 7.42 -28.47 -3.79
N PHE A 19 7.46 -27.97 -2.55
CA PHE A 19 6.50 -28.35 -1.52
C PHE A 19 5.30 -27.38 -1.38
N ASN A 20 5.09 -26.48 -2.35
CA ASN A 20 4.04 -25.46 -2.32
C ASN A 20 4.06 -24.52 -1.10
N TYR A 21 5.21 -24.34 -0.46
CA TYR A 21 5.39 -23.36 0.60
C TYR A 21 5.70 -21.96 0.05
N GLY A 22 5.26 -20.93 0.75
CA GLY A 22 5.63 -19.54 0.45
C GLY A 22 7.14 -19.32 0.63
N ALA A 23 7.87 -19.17 -0.49
CA ALA A 23 9.34 -19.06 -0.51
C ALA A 23 9.83 -17.61 -0.51
N THR A 24 9.21 -16.72 0.29
CA THR A 24 9.44 -15.29 0.19
C THR A 24 10.55 -14.76 1.08
N SER A 25 10.61 -15.13 2.36
CA SER A 25 11.54 -14.54 3.33
C SER A 25 12.62 -15.50 3.82
N LEU A 26 12.29 -16.80 4.02
CA LEU A 26 13.24 -17.78 4.55
C LEU A 26 14.52 -17.92 3.72
N PRO A 27 14.47 -17.99 2.36
CA PRO A 27 15.67 -18.07 1.55
C PRO A 27 16.65 -16.92 1.78
N GLY A 28 16.14 -15.69 1.85
CA GLY A 28 16.95 -14.51 2.12
C GLY A 28 17.48 -14.46 3.55
N ALA A 29 16.70 -14.92 4.53
CA ALA A 29 17.16 -15.02 5.92
C ALA A 29 18.35 -15.96 6.06
N MET A 30 18.31 -17.12 5.37
CA MET A 30 19.46 -18.04 5.35
C MET A 30 20.69 -17.43 4.68
N ALA A 31 20.50 -16.75 3.55
CA ALA A 31 21.59 -16.05 2.87
C ALA A 31 22.25 -14.98 3.74
N LEU A 32 21.45 -14.17 4.44
CA LEU A 32 21.96 -13.13 5.36
C LEU A 32 22.70 -13.70 6.56
N LYS A 33 22.30 -14.87 7.08
CA LYS A 33 23.04 -15.57 8.15
C LYS A 33 24.41 -16.04 7.68
N ILE A 34 24.54 -16.46 6.42
CA ILE A 34 25.80 -16.92 5.84
C ILE A 34 26.71 -15.72 5.50
N CYS A 35 26.13 -14.67 4.92
CA CYS A 35 26.85 -13.48 4.47
C CYS A 35 25.97 -12.24 4.63
N PRO A 36 26.14 -11.40 5.69
CA PRO A 36 25.38 -10.19 5.89
C PRO A 36 25.50 -9.17 4.76
N GLU A 37 26.61 -9.19 4.01
CA GLU A 37 26.88 -8.26 2.90
C GLU A 37 26.21 -8.68 1.57
N VAL A 38 25.57 -9.83 1.53
CA VAL A 38 24.97 -10.38 0.29
C VAL A 38 23.88 -9.48 -0.28
N LEU A 39 23.16 -8.74 0.56
CA LEU A 39 22.13 -7.78 0.11
C LEU A 39 22.75 -6.67 -0.74
N GLY A 40 23.82 -6.04 -0.26
CA GLY A 40 24.52 -4.98 -1.00
C GLY A 40 25.13 -5.49 -2.30
N TYR A 41 25.68 -6.72 -2.28
CA TYR A 41 26.17 -7.37 -3.50
C TYR A 41 25.06 -7.62 -4.51
N ALA A 42 23.89 -8.11 -4.07
CA ALA A 42 22.77 -8.42 -4.95
C ALA A 42 22.11 -7.17 -5.54
N ALA A 43 22.23 -6.03 -4.86
CA ALA A 43 21.74 -4.74 -5.32
C ALA A 43 22.71 -4.03 -6.30
N LYS A 44 23.97 -4.48 -6.36
CA LYS A 44 24.99 -3.82 -7.20
C LYS A 44 24.61 -3.91 -8.69
N ASN A 45 24.73 -2.77 -9.38
CA ASN A 45 24.40 -2.64 -10.81
C ASN A 45 22.91 -2.93 -11.15
N VAL A 46 22.02 -2.66 -10.22
CA VAL A 46 20.58 -2.67 -10.43
C VAL A 46 20.04 -1.29 -10.09
N ASP A 47 19.32 -0.65 -11.01
CA ASP A 47 18.63 0.62 -10.75
C ASP A 47 17.41 0.35 -9.88
N ILE A 48 17.44 0.81 -8.63
CA ILE A 48 16.41 0.47 -7.64
C ILE A 48 15.54 1.69 -7.36
N ILE A 49 14.22 1.51 -7.50
CA ILE A 49 13.21 2.38 -6.91
C ILE A 49 12.65 1.66 -5.69
N ALA A 50 12.82 2.24 -4.52
CA ALA A 50 12.21 1.74 -3.29
C ALA A 50 10.89 2.45 -3.00
N VAL A 51 9.92 1.74 -2.39
CA VAL A 51 8.61 2.28 -2.03
C VAL A 51 8.32 1.96 -0.58
N THR A 52 8.02 2.98 0.21
CA THR A 52 7.68 2.85 1.63
C THR A 52 6.48 3.72 2.00
N GLY A 53 5.96 3.54 3.22
CA GLY A 53 4.83 4.29 3.78
C GLY A 53 3.69 3.36 4.22
N THR A 54 2.75 3.87 5.01
CA THR A 54 1.72 3.07 5.67
C THR A 54 0.78 2.40 4.68
N ASN A 55 0.20 3.16 3.76
CA ASN A 55 -0.76 2.67 2.76
C ASN A 55 -0.25 2.92 1.34
N GLY A 56 -0.69 2.09 0.38
CA GLY A 56 -0.43 2.30 -1.05
C GLY A 56 0.88 1.71 -1.58
N LYS A 57 1.77 1.16 -0.75
CA LYS A 57 3.06 0.59 -1.17
C LYS A 57 2.94 -0.34 -2.38
N THR A 58 2.14 -1.40 -2.26
CA THR A 58 2.00 -2.42 -3.31
C THR A 58 1.38 -1.86 -4.59
N THR A 59 0.36 -1.00 -4.47
CA THR A 59 -0.28 -0.37 -5.63
C THR A 59 0.73 0.50 -6.37
N SER A 60 1.42 1.39 -5.64
CA SER A 60 2.43 2.27 -6.24
C SER A 60 3.60 1.50 -6.83
N SER A 61 4.10 0.46 -6.14
CA SER A 61 5.19 -0.39 -6.66
C SER A 61 4.84 -1.04 -7.98
N ARG A 62 3.61 -1.55 -8.11
CA ARG A 62 3.17 -2.18 -9.36
C ARG A 62 2.95 -1.18 -10.49
N ILE A 63 2.45 0.02 -10.20
CA ILE A 63 2.34 1.08 -11.20
C ILE A 63 3.74 1.48 -11.67
N ILE A 64 4.71 1.63 -10.78
CA ILE A 64 6.11 1.91 -11.13
C ILE A 64 6.69 0.77 -11.98
N GLU A 65 6.51 -0.49 -11.55
CA GLU A 65 6.97 -1.67 -12.30
C GLU A 65 6.47 -1.62 -13.74
N ARG A 66 5.16 -1.35 -13.92
CA ARG A 66 4.54 -1.25 -15.25
C ARG A 66 5.05 -0.03 -16.03
N ALA A 67 5.26 1.12 -15.40
CA ALA A 67 5.81 2.29 -16.05
C ALA A 67 7.19 2.02 -16.64
N LEU A 68 8.08 1.38 -15.87
CA LEU A 68 9.39 0.98 -16.33
C LEU A 68 9.34 -0.10 -17.43
N GLN A 69 8.38 -1.03 -17.36
CA GLN A 69 8.16 -2.04 -18.40
C GLN A 69 7.65 -1.42 -19.70
N ASN A 70 6.78 -0.41 -19.63
CA ASN A 70 6.34 0.35 -20.81
C ASN A 70 7.50 1.06 -21.51
N GLU A 71 8.57 1.41 -20.79
CA GLU A 71 9.85 1.89 -21.32
C GLU A 71 10.79 0.78 -21.84
N GLY A 72 10.32 -0.46 -21.89
CA GLY A 72 11.11 -1.61 -22.35
C GLY A 72 12.13 -2.14 -21.33
N ARG A 73 12.13 -1.65 -20.08
CA ARG A 73 13.05 -2.13 -19.05
C ARG A 73 12.59 -3.49 -18.51
N ARG A 74 13.54 -4.37 -18.21
CA ARG A 74 13.29 -5.62 -17.46
C ARG A 74 13.35 -5.31 -15.98
N VAL A 75 12.24 -5.57 -15.29
CA VAL A 75 12.04 -5.15 -13.88
C VAL A 75 11.85 -6.37 -13.00
N CYS A 76 12.55 -6.44 -11.87
CA CYS A 76 12.24 -7.37 -10.79
C CYS A 76 11.60 -6.64 -9.59
N ALA A 77 10.84 -7.39 -8.78
CA ALA A 77 10.16 -6.85 -7.60
C ALA A 77 10.06 -7.90 -6.49
N ASN A 78 9.99 -7.46 -5.24
CA ASN A 78 9.69 -8.33 -4.09
C ASN A 78 8.16 -8.47 -3.92
N ARG A 79 7.54 -9.21 -4.83
CA ARG A 79 6.10 -9.49 -4.79
C ARG A 79 5.71 -10.23 -3.49
N SER A 80 4.43 -10.31 -3.19
CA SER A 80 3.88 -11.09 -2.07
C SER A 80 4.09 -10.46 -0.67
N GLY A 81 4.28 -9.13 -0.57
CA GLY A 81 4.37 -8.44 0.73
C GLY A 81 5.63 -8.74 1.54
N ALA A 82 6.66 -9.35 0.94
CA ALA A 82 7.94 -9.64 1.58
C ALA A 82 8.83 -8.38 1.66
N ASN A 83 8.37 -7.38 2.39
CA ASN A 83 8.92 -6.01 2.49
C ASN A 83 9.96 -5.80 3.60
N LEU A 84 10.31 -6.87 4.32
CA LEU A 84 11.40 -6.86 5.30
C LEU A 84 12.73 -7.28 4.65
N MET A 85 13.85 -6.97 5.30
CA MET A 85 15.18 -7.24 4.79
C MET A 85 15.39 -8.66 4.23
N PRO A 86 14.94 -9.76 4.88
CA PRO A 86 15.09 -11.09 4.31
C PRO A 86 14.34 -11.30 2.98
N GLY A 87 13.12 -10.77 2.86
CA GLY A 87 12.32 -10.88 1.63
C GLY A 87 12.94 -10.08 0.48
N ILE A 88 13.39 -8.86 0.75
CA ILE A 88 14.12 -8.00 -0.20
C ILE A 88 15.40 -8.69 -0.67
N THR A 89 16.15 -9.28 0.27
CA THR A 89 17.39 -10.04 -0.05
C THR A 89 17.09 -11.22 -0.97
N ALA A 90 16.05 -12.00 -0.67
CA ALA A 90 15.65 -13.13 -1.52
C ALA A 90 15.30 -12.65 -2.94
N ALA A 91 14.48 -11.58 -3.07
CA ALA A 91 14.07 -11.05 -4.38
C ALA A 91 15.27 -10.61 -5.22
N LEU A 92 16.21 -9.87 -4.65
CA LEU A 92 17.41 -9.41 -5.35
C LEU A 92 18.38 -10.55 -5.70
N ILE A 93 18.58 -11.55 -4.81
CA ILE A 93 19.40 -12.72 -5.12
C ILE A 93 18.77 -13.56 -6.24
N LEU A 94 17.45 -13.72 -6.26
CA LEU A 94 16.75 -14.46 -7.33
C LEU A 94 16.86 -13.75 -8.68
N ASN A 95 17.05 -12.43 -8.68
CA ASN A 95 17.37 -11.65 -9.88
C ASN A 95 18.80 -11.88 -10.40
N LEU A 96 19.74 -12.35 -9.59
CA LEU A 96 21.10 -12.67 -10.06
C LEU A 96 21.12 -13.93 -10.93
N ARG A 97 22.00 -13.95 -11.94
CA ARG A 97 22.38 -15.17 -12.64
C ARG A 97 23.33 -16.00 -11.77
N LEU A 98 23.51 -17.29 -12.09
CA LEU A 98 24.42 -18.15 -11.31
C LEU A 98 25.88 -17.71 -11.41
N PHE A 99 26.30 -17.24 -12.56
CA PHE A 99 27.68 -16.83 -12.87
C PHE A 99 27.83 -15.33 -13.12
N GLY A 100 27.17 -14.53 -12.25
CA GLY A 100 27.30 -13.08 -12.26
C GLY A 100 26.26 -12.34 -13.10
N GLY A 101 26.10 -11.04 -12.81
CA GLY A 101 25.16 -10.14 -13.46
C GLY A 101 23.70 -10.33 -13.01
N ALA A 102 22.88 -9.32 -13.26
CA ALA A 102 21.46 -9.32 -12.98
C ALA A 102 20.67 -9.81 -14.22
N LYS A 103 19.50 -10.42 -13.98
CA LYS A 103 18.55 -10.77 -15.04
C LYS A 103 17.77 -9.55 -15.52
N CYS A 104 17.46 -8.64 -14.58
CA CYS A 104 16.77 -7.38 -14.80
C CYS A 104 17.69 -6.25 -14.37
N GLU A 105 17.75 -5.19 -15.17
CA GLU A 105 18.52 -3.98 -14.89
C GLU A 105 17.84 -3.05 -13.88
N SER A 106 16.53 -3.16 -13.74
CA SER A 106 15.75 -2.34 -12.80
C SER A 106 15.07 -3.21 -11.74
N ALA A 107 14.86 -2.64 -10.55
CA ALA A 107 14.10 -3.28 -9.49
C ALA A 107 13.15 -2.28 -8.81
N VAL A 108 11.94 -2.74 -8.50
CA VAL A 108 10.99 -2.00 -7.66
C VAL A 108 10.82 -2.75 -6.35
N ILE A 109 11.25 -2.13 -5.26
CA ILE A 109 11.36 -2.78 -3.96
C ILE A 109 10.40 -2.12 -2.94
N GLU A 110 9.38 -2.87 -2.53
CA GLU A 110 8.60 -2.50 -1.36
C GLU A 110 9.45 -2.68 -0.10
N CYS A 111 9.52 -1.65 0.72
CA CYS A 111 10.26 -1.65 1.98
C CYS A 111 9.33 -1.21 3.13
N ASP A 112 9.30 -1.99 4.18
CA ASP A 112 8.62 -1.62 5.41
C ASP A 112 9.32 -0.41 6.05
N GLU A 113 8.58 0.47 6.71
CA GLU A 113 9.08 1.73 7.25
C GLU A 113 10.23 1.52 8.24
N ALA A 114 10.09 0.54 9.15
CA ALA A 114 11.14 0.22 10.11
C ALA A 114 12.34 -0.49 9.47
N ALA A 115 12.13 -1.21 8.36
CA ALA A 115 13.20 -1.86 7.62
C ALA A 115 14.07 -0.85 6.84
N CYS A 116 13.55 0.34 6.51
CA CYS A 116 14.28 1.37 5.77
C CYS A 116 15.65 1.67 6.36
N ARG A 117 15.77 1.82 7.68
CA ARG A 117 17.04 2.10 8.38
C ARG A 117 18.11 1.03 8.16
N LEU A 118 17.72 -0.23 7.91
CA LEU A 118 18.62 -1.36 7.70
C LEU A 118 18.91 -1.65 6.23
N VAL A 119 17.96 -1.31 5.37
CA VAL A 119 17.94 -1.73 3.97
C VAL A 119 18.50 -0.65 3.06
N LEU A 120 18.07 0.62 3.20
CA LEU A 120 18.39 1.68 2.22
C LEU A 120 19.90 1.90 2.05
N GLY A 121 20.67 1.93 3.14
CA GLY A 121 22.14 2.08 3.07
C GLY A 121 22.85 0.92 2.35
N ARG A 122 22.23 -0.27 2.29
CA ARG A 122 22.78 -1.44 1.61
C ARG A 122 22.39 -1.51 0.14
N ILE A 123 21.12 -1.19 -0.20
CA ILE A 123 20.66 -1.26 -1.59
C ILE A 123 20.86 0.04 -2.35
N LYS A 124 21.04 1.18 -1.67
CA LYS A 124 21.28 2.54 -2.23
C LYS A 124 20.34 2.83 -3.42
N PRO A 125 19.02 2.91 -3.20
CA PRO A 125 18.10 3.12 -4.29
C PRO A 125 18.31 4.49 -4.93
N ARG A 126 18.08 4.60 -6.23
CA ARG A 126 18.09 5.90 -6.94
C ARG A 126 16.95 6.79 -6.46
N VAL A 127 15.79 6.19 -6.26
CA VAL A 127 14.58 6.88 -5.81
C VAL A 127 13.95 6.12 -4.64
N LEU A 128 13.49 6.86 -3.62
CA LEU A 128 12.63 6.37 -2.57
C LEU A 128 11.30 7.09 -2.62
N LEU A 129 10.22 6.39 -2.96
CA LEU A 129 8.85 6.89 -2.83
C LEU A 129 8.36 6.70 -1.39
N VAL A 130 7.93 7.80 -0.75
CA VAL A 130 7.23 7.79 0.54
C VAL A 130 5.77 8.17 0.30
N THR A 131 4.86 7.19 0.41
CA THR A 131 3.45 7.37 0.06
C THR A 131 2.70 8.23 1.09
N ASN A 132 2.65 7.78 2.32
CA ASN A 132 2.02 8.45 3.45
C ASN A 132 2.48 7.79 4.76
N LEU A 133 2.29 8.47 5.88
CA LEU A 133 2.53 7.94 7.21
C LEU A 133 1.30 8.23 8.07
N PHE A 134 0.53 7.19 8.34
CA PHE A 134 -0.65 7.20 9.19
C PHE A 134 -0.43 6.34 10.43
N ARG A 135 -1.32 6.47 11.39
CA ARG A 135 -1.38 5.58 12.53
C ARG A 135 -1.71 4.16 12.06
N ASP A 136 -0.79 3.22 12.24
CA ASP A 136 -0.93 1.82 11.81
C ASP A 136 -0.08 0.93 12.71
N GLN A 137 -0.59 -0.22 13.09
CA GLN A 137 0.13 -1.27 13.85
C GLN A 137 1.00 -0.70 14.98
N LEU A 138 0.40 0.05 15.91
CA LEU A 138 1.11 0.67 17.05
C LEU A 138 1.87 -0.35 17.90
N ASP A 139 1.40 -1.59 17.94
CA ASP A 139 2.07 -2.74 18.57
C ASP A 139 3.43 -3.07 17.96
N ARG A 140 3.66 -2.80 16.65
CA ARG A 140 4.95 -3.04 15.97
C ARG A 140 5.91 -1.87 16.05
N TYR A 141 5.42 -0.64 16.00
CA TYR A 141 6.26 0.55 15.82
C TYR A 141 6.15 1.55 16.96
N GLY A 142 5.18 1.41 17.85
CA GLY A 142 4.91 2.30 18.97
C GLY A 142 4.33 3.65 18.56
N THR A 143 4.91 4.34 17.56
CA THR A 143 4.44 5.65 17.10
C THR A 143 4.72 5.88 15.61
N VAL A 144 3.88 6.70 14.95
CA VAL A 144 4.10 7.15 13.56
C VAL A 144 5.44 7.90 13.42
N THR A 145 5.83 8.64 14.47
CA THR A 145 7.11 9.33 14.54
C THR A 145 8.29 8.35 14.40
N ARG A 146 8.21 7.16 15.00
CA ARG A 146 9.26 6.14 14.88
C ARG A 146 9.41 5.64 13.44
N ALA A 147 8.32 5.42 12.74
CA ALA A 147 8.33 5.03 11.32
C ALA A 147 9.02 6.12 10.46
N ARG A 148 8.66 7.38 10.67
CA ARG A 148 9.31 8.54 10.04
C ARG A 148 10.81 8.55 10.27
N ASP A 149 11.23 8.37 11.53
CA ASP A 149 12.64 8.44 11.93
C ASP A 149 13.45 7.29 11.31
N CYS A 150 12.90 6.08 11.24
CA CYS A 150 13.53 4.94 10.55
C CYS A 150 13.74 5.22 9.05
N ILE A 151 12.77 5.85 8.38
CA ILE A 151 12.92 6.25 6.97
C ILE A 151 14.03 7.29 6.82
N ALA A 152 14.04 8.31 7.69
CA ALA A 152 15.07 9.36 7.67
C ALA A 152 16.46 8.80 7.97
N GLU A 153 16.60 7.83 8.90
CA GLU A 153 17.85 7.11 9.16
C GLU A 153 18.35 6.37 7.91
N GLY A 154 17.43 5.68 7.22
CA GLY A 154 17.74 4.97 5.97
C GLY A 154 18.19 5.92 4.86
N LEU A 155 17.52 7.07 4.69
CA LEU A 155 17.92 8.10 3.73
C LEU A 155 19.30 8.69 4.02
N ARG A 156 19.62 8.98 5.29
CA ARG A 156 20.97 9.42 5.68
C ARG A 156 22.05 8.40 5.36
N ALA A 157 21.74 7.09 5.42
CA ALA A 157 22.65 6.02 5.02
C ALA A 157 22.77 5.84 3.48
N ALA A 158 21.93 6.49 2.71
CA ALA A 158 21.91 6.48 1.25
C ALA A 158 21.79 7.92 0.70
N PRO A 159 22.80 8.77 0.85
CA PRO A 159 22.72 10.22 0.61
C PRO A 159 22.38 10.60 -0.83
N GLU A 160 22.72 9.77 -1.81
CA GLU A 160 22.44 9.99 -3.24
C GLU A 160 21.00 9.67 -3.63
N THR A 161 20.23 9.02 -2.75
CA THR A 161 18.83 8.66 -3.01
C THR A 161 17.96 9.91 -3.08
N THR A 162 17.25 10.11 -4.19
CA THR A 162 16.21 11.14 -4.28
C THR A 162 14.93 10.65 -3.58
N ALA A 163 14.44 11.39 -2.59
CA ALA A 163 13.21 11.05 -1.89
C ALA A 163 12.01 11.76 -2.55
N VAL A 164 11.09 10.97 -3.10
CA VAL A 164 9.81 11.42 -3.64
C VAL A 164 8.78 11.33 -2.53
N ILE A 165 8.32 12.48 -2.01
CA ILE A 165 7.55 12.58 -0.77
C ILE A 165 6.18 13.20 -1.02
N ASN A 166 5.13 12.61 -0.42
CA ASN A 166 3.81 13.19 -0.42
C ASN A 166 3.79 14.51 0.37
N ALA A 167 3.63 15.63 -0.35
CA ALA A 167 3.57 16.99 0.21
C ALA A 167 2.36 17.18 1.12
N ASP A 168 1.27 16.47 0.86
CA ASP A 168 -0.01 16.61 1.53
C ASP A 168 -0.07 15.85 2.86
N CYS A 169 0.89 14.93 3.10
CA CYS A 169 1.03 14.19 4.34
C CYS A 169 2.03 14.90 5.28
N PRO A 170 1.58 15.54 6.38
CA PRO A 170 2.47 16.29 7.27
C PRO A 170 3.61 15.46 7.83
N MET A 171 3.32 14.21 8.23
CA MET A 171 4.31 13.32 8.82
C MET A 171 5.36 12.91 7.79
N ALA A 172 4.95 12.53 6.56
CA ALA A 172 5.87 12.20 5.48
C ALA A 172 6.71 13.41 5.07
N ALA A 173 6.08 14.58 4.87
CA ALA A 173 6.77 15.81 4.50
C ALA A 173 7.82 16.27 5.54
N SER A 174 7.64 15.93 6.82
CA SER A 174 8.59 16.26 7.87
C SER A 174 9.94 15.51 7.75
N ILE A 175 10.01 14.40 6.99
CA ILE A 175 11.24 13.65 6.71
C ILE A 175 12.31 14.57 6.10
N ALA A 176 11.90 15.49 5.23
CA ALA A 176 12.81 16.43 4.58
C ALA A 176 13.60 17.33 5.55
N ARG A 177 13.15 17.44 6.81
CA ARG A 177 13.90 18.16 7.88
C ARG A 177 14.92 17.28 8.59
N LEU A 178 14.89 15.98 8.37
CA LEU A 178 15.69 14.98 9.07
C LEU A 178 16.82 14.39 8.21
N CYS A 179 16.86 14.70 6.92
CA CYS A 179 17.88 14.23 5.98
C CYS A 179 18.31 15.36 5.03
N LYS A 180 19.42 15.14 4.30
CA LYS A 180 19.96 16.10 3.31
C LYS A 180 19.82 15.61 1.88
N ASN A 181 19.07 14.55 1.67
CA ASN A 181 18.81 13.95 0.36
C ASN A 181 18.07 14.93 -0.56
N PRO A 182 18.22 14.83 -1.89
CA PRO A 182 17.35 15.52 -2.82
C PRO A 182 15.89 15.16 -2.59
N ILE A 183 15.01 16.15 -2.53
CA ILE A 183 13.59 15.96 -2.26
C ILE A 183 12.77 16.43 -3.47
N VAL A 184 11.88 15.55 -3.92
CA VAL A 184 10.83 15.84 -4.90
C VAL A 184 9.47 15.66 -4.22
N TYR A 185 8.63 16.69 -4.26
CA TYR A 185 7.30 16.62 -3.67
C TYR A 185 6.25 16.29 -4.73
N TYR A 186 5.30 15.41 -4.35
CA TYR A 186 4.08 15.18 -5.14
C TYR A 186 2.84 15.40 -4.28
N GLY A 187 1.69 15.64 -4.91
CA GLY A 187 0.43 15.85 -4.20
C GLY A 187 -0.69 16.34 -5.10
N LEU A 188 -1.78 16.82 -4.53
CA LEU A 188 -2.87 17.44 -5.28
C LEU A 188 -2.58 18.92 -5.51
N SER A 189 -3.11 19.48 -6.61
CA SER A 189 -3.07 20.94 -6.82
C SER A 189 -4.00 21.68 -5.86
N GLU A 190 -5.18 21.12 -5.63
CA GLU A 190 -6.23 21.71 -4.79
C GLU A 190 -6.83 20.70 -3.82
N HIS A 191 -7.23 21.18 -2.65
CA HIS A 191 -7.92 20.42 -1.62
C HIS A 191 -9.30 20.99 -1.38
N LYS A 192 -10.34 20.13 -1.45
CA LYS A 192 -11.69 20.55 -1.11
C LYS A 192 -11.79 20.83 0.39
N ARG A 193 -12.48 21.88 0.77
CA ARG A 193 -12.82 22.10 2.18
C ARG A 193 -13.73 20.96 2.64
N SER A 194 -13.21 20.09 3.49
CA SER A 194 -13.99 19.09 4.21
C SER A 194 -14.10 19.53 5.66
N THR A 195 -15.30 19.46 6.22
CA THR A 195 -15.55 19.74 7.65
C THR A 195 -15.42 18.50 8.52
N VAL A 196 -15.20 17.35 7.91
CA VAL A 196 -15.03 16.07 8.62
C VAL A 196 -13.57 15.94 9.00
N GLY A 197 -13.25 16.19 10.27
CA GLY A 197 -11.96 15.85 10.87
C GLY A 197 -11.80 14.33 10.80
N SER A 198 -10.67 13.85 10.26
CA SER A 198 -10.27 12.46 10.39
C SER A 198 -9.91 12.20 11.87
N GLY A 199 -10.10 10.98 12.36
CA GLY A 199 -9.59 10.55 13.66
C GLY A 199 -8.06 10.45 13.75
N GLU A 200 -7.34 10.95 12.74
CA GLU A 200 -5.88 11.02 12.67
C GLU A 200 -5.35 12.21 13.47
N ASP A 201 -4.12 12.07 13.97
CA ASP A 201 -3.44 13.11 14.75
C ASP A 201 -3.13 14.36 13.90
N ASP A 202 -3.73 15.49 14.28
CA ASP A 202 -3.51 16.80 13.65
C ASP A 202 -2.29 17.55 14.25
N SER A 203 -1.46 16.88 15.03
CA SER A 203 -0.28 17.50 15.66
C SER A 203 0.81 17.77 14.63
N CYS A 204 1.44 18.92 14.75
CA CYS A 204 2.60 19.26 13.96
C CYS A 204 3.78 18.32 14.27
N PRO A 205 4.34 17.58 13.29
CA PRO A 205 5.43 16.64 13.53
C PRO A 205 6.76 17.30 13.94
N VAL A 206 6.81 18.63 13.93
CA VAL A 206 7.99 19.44 14.29
C VAL A 206 7.91 20.00 15.71
N CYS A 207 6.76 20.53 16.11
CA CYS A 207 6.62 21.23 17.39
C CYS A 207 5.47 20.73 18.28
N GLY A 208 4.72 19.72 17.86
CA GLY A 208 3.59 19.15 18.61
C GLY A 208 2.32 20.01 18.66
N ARG A 209 2.33 21.26 18.18
CA ARG A 209 1.13 22.11 18.14
C ARG A 209 0.17 21.60 17.07
N ARG A 210 -1.11 21.90 17.25
CA ARG A 210 -2.13 21.58 16.24
C ARG A 210 -1.85 22.29 14.92
N LEU A 211 -1.97 21.56 13.80
CA LEU A 211 -1.91 22.09 12.45
C LEU A 211 -3.19 22.85 12.10
N SER A 212 -3.03 23.88 11.27
CA SER A 212 -4.15 24.57 10.63
C SER A 212 -4.27 24.13 9.20
N TYR A 213 -5.47 23.81 8.74
CA TYR A 213 -5.73 23.34 7.38
C TYR A 213 -6.61 24.31 6.61
N LYS A 214 -6.27 24.59 5.35
CA LYS A 214 -7.14 25.29 4.42
C LYS A 214 -8.10 24.35 3.69
N GLY A 215 -7.71 23.09 3.50
CA GLY A 215 -8.52 22.05 2.90
C GLY A 215 -7.92 20.68 3.15
N PHE A 216 -8.78 19.67 3.14
CA PHE A 216 -8.42 18.25 3.32
C PHE A 216 -8.76 17.44 2.07
N SER A 217 -8.06 16.33 1.88
CA SER A 217 -8.37 15.32 0.89
C SER A 217 -8.98 14.08 1.53
N TYR A 218 -8.23 13.40 2.36
CA TYR A 218 -8.68 12.31 3.24
C TYR A 218 -7.69 12.15 4.39
N ALA A 219 -8.13 11.53 5.49
CA ALA A 219 -7.36 11.46 6.73
C ALA A 219 -6.80 12.84 7.10
N ASN A 220 -5.53 12.98 7.42
CA ASN A 220 -4.87 14.26 7.65
C ASN A 220 -4.08 14.79 6.44
N LEU A 221 -4.37 14.30 5.23
CA LEU A 221 -3.75 14.82 4.01
C LEU A 221 -4.45 16.10 3.56
N GLY A 222 -3.67 17.16 3.35
CA GLY A 222 -4.26 18.42 2.92
C GLY A 222 -3.29 19.59 2.85
N GLU A 223 -3.84 20.79 2.73
CA GLU A 223 -3.10 22.04 2.74
C GLU A 223 -2.94 22.56 4.16
N TYR A 224 -1.89 22.10 4.83
CA TYR A 224 -1.60 22.39 6.23
C TYR A 224 -0.54 23.46 6.42
N SER A 225 -0.61 24.11 7.57
CA SER A 225 0.41 25.05 8.08
C SER A 225 0.47 25.02 9.61
N CYS A 226 1.60 25.43 10.16
CA CYS A 226 1.83 25.54 11.60
C CYS A 226 2.48 26.88 11.95
N LYS A 227 2.14 27.42 13.13
CA LYS A 227 2.77 28.65 13.67
C LYS A 227 4.29 28.55 13.86
N CYS A 228 4.89 27.35 13.85
CA CYS A 228 6.34 27.15 13.87
C CYS A 228 7.03 27.30 12.49
N GLY A 229 6.27 27.65 11.45
CA GLY A 229 6.78 27.76 10.07
C GLY A 229 6.81 26.44 9.29
N PHE A 230 6.36 25.32 9.87
CA PHE A 230 6.16 24.10 9.13
C PHE A 230 4.87 24.19 8.32
N ALA A 231 4.97 23.99 7.00
CA ALA A 231 3.84 24.08 6.10
C ALA A 231 4.02 23.13 4.92
N ARG A 232 2.90 22.80 4.29
CA ARG A 232 2.86 22.05 3.03
C ARG A 232 3.77 22.72 1.99
N LYS A 233 4.56 21.89 1.31
CA LYS A 233 5.39 22.33 0.20
C LYS A 233 4.62 22.23 -1.11
N ARG A 234 4.91 23.14 -2.05
CA ARG A 234 4.34 23.05 -3.40
C ARG A 234 4.86 21.78 -4.06
N PRO A 235 3.99 20.88 -4.54
CA PRO A 235 4.42 19.68 -5.24
C PRO A 235 5.00 20.03 -6.62
N ALA A 236 6.06 19.32 -7.00
CA ALA A 236 6.63 19.35 -8.35
C ALA A 236 5.80 18.47 -9.31
N PHE A 237 5.20 17.41 -8.78
CA PHE A 237 4.24 16.56 -9.48
C PHE A 237 2.86 16.75 -8.87
N CYS A 238 1.92 17.24 -9.66
CA CYS A 238 0.56 17.56 -9.21
C CYS A 238 -0.48 16.68 -9.90
N ALA A 239 -1.47 16.21 -9.14
CA ALA A 239 -2.73 15.78 -9.70
C ALA A 239 -3.70 16.95 -9.70
N GLU A 240 -4.11 17.40 -10.90
CA GLU A 240 -5.05 18.50 -11.14
C GLU A 240 -6.37 17.98 -11.69
N SER A 241 -7.43 18.76 -11.61
CA SER A 241 -8.72 18.50 -12.29
C SER A 241 -9.24 17.09 -12.06
N VAL A 242 -9.29 16.66 -10.80
CA VAL A 242 -9.80 15.32 -10.44
C VAL A 242 -11.28 15.21 -10.78
N LEU A 243 -11.59 14.25 -11.68
CA LEU A 243 -12.95 13.97 -12.14
C LEU A 243 -13.67 12.93 -11.24
N PRO A 244 -15.01 12.82 -11.34
CA PRO A 244 -15.78 11.87 -10.54
C PRO A 244 -15.42 10.38 -10.76
N ASP A 245 -14.92 10.03 -11.94
CA ASP A 245 -14.45 8.68 -12.29
C ASP A 245 -13.06 8.37 -11.72
N GLY A 246 -12.40 9.36 -11.10
CA GLY A 246 -11.05 9.24 -10.54
C GLY A 246 -9.93 9.57 -11.51
N SER A 247 -10.24 9.92 -12.78
CA SER A 247 -9.23 10.43 -13.69
C SER A 247 -8.80 11.85 -13.30
N PHE A 248 -7.58 12.22 -13.63
CA PHE A 248 -6.99 13.51 -13.30
C PHE A 248 -5.91 13.90 -14.31
N VAL A 249 -5.56 15.17 -14.35
CA VAL A 249 -4.40 15.65 -15.13
C VAL A 249 -3.16 15.58 -14.24
N LEU A 250 -2.20 14.78 -14.65
CA LEU A 250 -0.89 14.71 -14.01
C LEU A 250 0.03 15.77 -14.63
N CYS A 251 0.60 16.61 -13.77
CA CYS A 251 1.43 17.75 -14.20
C CYS A 251 2.82 17.69 -13.55
N THR A 252 3.86 18.01 -14.32
CA THR A 252 5.20 18.29 -13.83
C THR A 252 5.85 19.41 -14.67
N GLY A 253 6.21 20.54 -14.05
CA GLY A 253 6.61 21.73 -14.78
C GLY A 253 5.50 22.17 -15.75
N GLU A 254 5.82 22.24 -17.05
CA GLU A 254 4.88 22.56 -18.12
C GLU A 254 4.24 21.32 -18.76
N GLU A 255 4.76 20.13 -18.49
CA GLU A 255 4.22 18.89 -19.03
C GLU A 255 2.95 18.48 -18.32
N LYS A 256 1.94 18.07 -19.11
CA LYS A 256 0.66 17.61 -18.63
C LYS A 256 0.19 16.38 -19.41
N THR A 257 -0.35 15.40 -18.70
CA THR A 257 -0.95 14.22 -19.31
C THR A 257 -2.17 13.76 -18.54
N LEU A 258 -3.13 13.17 -19.24
CA LEU A 258 -4.29 12.56 -18.59
C LEU A 258 -3.87 11.25 -17.93
N CYS A 259 -4.21 11.07 -16.67
CA CYS A 259 -4.05 9.84 -15.91
C CYS A 259 -5.43 9.32 -15.51
N ALA A 260 -5.79 8.12 -15.97
CA ALA A 260 -7.06 7.47 -15.69
C ALA A 260 -6.81 6.15 -14.94
N PRO A 261 -6.63 6.16 -13.60
CA PRO A 261 -6.36 4.96 -12.84
C PRO A 261 -7.53 3.98 -12.96
N ALA A 262 -7.22 2.71 -13.21
CA ALA A 262 -8.25 1.66 -13.23
C ALA A 262 -8.86 1.41 -11.84
N LEU A 263 -8.14 1.76 -10.79
CA LEU A 263 -8.62 1.64 -9.42
C LEU A 263 -9.30 2.92 -8.98
N THR A 264 -10.57 2.81 -8.59
CA THR A 264 -11.35 3.90 -8.02
C THR A 264 -10.90 4.22 -6.58
N GLY A 265 -11.37 5.35 -6.06
CA GLY A 265 -11.02 5.81 -4.71
C GLY A 265 -9.92 6.87 -4.68
N PHE A 266 -10.15 7.87 -3.83
CA PHE A 266 -9.32 9.07 -3.78
C PHE A 266 -7.85 8.78 -3.42
N TYR A 267 -7.61 7.75 -2.59
CA TYR A 267 -6.26 7.30 -2.23
C TYR A 267 -5.49 6.72 -3.43
N ASN A 268 -6.17 6.19 -4.44
CA ASN A 268 -5.52 5.68 -5.64
C ASN A 268 -5.03 6.80 -6.57
N ILE A 269 -5.60 7.99 -6.49
CA ILE A 269 -5.05 9.19 -7.14
C ILE A 269 -3.66 9.49 -6.57
N TYR A 270 -3.51 9.47 -5.25
CA TYR A 270 -2.19 9.63 -4.60
C TYR A 270 -1.22 8.51 -4.94
N ASN A 271 -1.69 7.26 -4.99
CA ASN A 271 -0.85 6.12 -5.37
C ASN A 271 -0.34 6.25 -6.81
N ALA A 272 -1.21 6.66 -7.75
CA ALA A 272 -0.86 6.86 -9.15
C ALA A 272 0.07 8.08 -9.33
N ALA A 273 -0.26 9.22 -8.72
CA ALA A 273 0.56 10.42 -8.79
C ALA A 273 1.96 10.21 -8.17
N GLY A 274 2.04 9.54 -7.01
CA GLY A 274 3.31 9.22 -6.37
C GLY A 274 4.14 8.22 -7.16
N ALA A 275 3.49 7.20 -7.73
CA ALA A 275 4.16 6.21 -8.59
C ALA A 275 4.73 6.87 -9.86
N ALA A 276 3.93 7.73 -10.50
CA ALA A 276 4.37 8.48 -11.67
C ALA A 276 5.54 9.42 -11.32
N ALA A 277 5.44 10.16 -10.22
CA ALA A 277 6.52 11.02 -9.76
C ALA A 277 7.83 10.25 -9.53
N ALA A 278 7.75 9.04 -8.93
CA ALA A 278 8.92 8.19 -8.71
C ALA A 278 9.50 7.64 -10.02
N ALA A 279 8.66 7.17 -10.94
CA ALA A 279 9.09 6.64 -12.23
C ALA A 279 9.75 7.73 -13.10
N VAL A 280 9.14 8.94 -13.16
CA VAL A 280 9.70 10.07 -13.92
C VAL A 280 10.98 10.60 -13.27
N THR A 281 11.08 10.62 -11.94
CA THR A 281 12.33 10.97 -11.24
C THR A 281 13.46 9.98 -11.56
N ASP A 282 13.13 8.71 -11.87
CA ASP A 282 14.08 7.68 -12.33
C ASP A 282 14.33 7.72 -13.85
N GLY A 283 13.69 8.65 -14.58
CA GLY A 283 13.91 8.91 -16.00
C GLY A 283 12.88 8.30 -16.95
N ALA A 284 11.73 7.80 -16.47
CA ALA A 284 10.63 7.38 -17.33
C ALA A 284 9.89 8.60 -17.92
N ALA A 285 9.27 8.45 -19.09
CA ALA A 285 8.41 9.48 -19.66
C ALA A 285 7.11 9.66 -18.83
N LEU A 286 6.61 10.90 -18.75
CA LEU A 286 5.39 11.21 -18.01
C LEU A 286 4.18 10.45 -18.56
N SER A 287 4.08 10.31 -19.88
CA SER A 287 3.03 9.52 -20.55
C SER A 287 3.07 8.03 -20.17
N ALA A 288 4.27 7.41 -20.20
CA ALA A 288 4.44 6.00 -19.83
C ALA A 288 4.05 5.74 -18.36
N ALA A 289 4.34 6.70 -17.48
CA ALA A 289 3.97 6.65 -16.07
C ALA A 289 2.45 6.80 -15.87
N ALA A 290 1.78 7.68 -16.61
CA ALA A 290 0.33 7.85 -16.56
C ALA A 290 -0.40 6.62 -17.15
N ASP A 291 0.06 6.09 -18.28
CA ASP A 291 -0.50 4.90 -18.93
C ASP A 291 -0.36 3.65 -18.06
N ALA A 292 0.69 3.59 -17.23
CA ALA A 292 0.88 2.49 -16.30
C ALA A 292 -0.24 2.36 -15.25
N ALA A 293 -0.88 3.46 -14.87
CA ALA A 293 -2.01 3.46 -13.95
C ALA A 293 -3.32 3.04 -14.64
N HIS A 294 -3.40 3.14 -15.96
CA HIS A 294 -4.57 2.73 -16.74
C HIS A 294 -4.59 1.22 -16.93
N GLY A 295 -5.79 0.59 -16.83
CA GLY A 295 -5.95 -0.85 -17.01
C GLY A 295 -5.17 -1.72 -16.01
N PHE A 296 -4.81 -1.17 -14.88
CA PHE A 296 -4.04 -1.84 -13.85
C PHE A 296 -4.95 -2.66 -12.94
N ASP A 297 -4.75 -3.98 -12.92
CA ASP A 297 -5.38 -4.87 -11.95
C ASP A 297 -4.44 -5.07 -10.75
N CYS A 298 -4.85 -4.56 -9.60
CA CYS A 298 -4.07 -4.74 -8.37
C CYS A 298 -4.02 -6.20 -7.91
N GLY A 299 -5.09 -6.96 -8.16
CA GLY A 299 -5.25 -8.30 -7.59
C GLY A 299 -5.09 -8.32 -6.06
N PHE A 300 -5.13 -9.49 -5.46
CA PHE A 300 -4.72 -9.70 -4.05
C PHE A 300 -5.44 -8.81 -3.02
N GLY A 301 -6.80 -8.77 -3.08
CA GLY A 301 -7.62 -8.06 -2.11
C GLY A 301 -7.60 -6.53 -2.21
N ARG A 302 -7.04 -5.97 -3.29
CA ARG A 302 -7.01 -4.52 -3.51
C ARG A 302 -7.95 -4.13 -4.64
N MET A 303 -9.24 -3.97 -4.34
CA MET A 303 -10.33 -3.81 -5.31
C MET A 303 -10.49 -5.05 -6.22
N GLU A 304 -10.06 -6.22 -5.75
CA GLU A 304 -10.12 -7.47 -6.49
C GLU A 304 -11.57 -7.90 -6.70
N ARG A 305 -11.90 -8.30 -7.92
CA ARG A 305 -13.26 -8.70 -8.29
C ARG A 305 -13.37 -10.22 -8.36
N PHE A 306 -14.50 -10.74 -7.84
CA PHE A 306 -14.86 -12.16 -7.91
C PHE A 306 -16.27 -12.31 -8.50
N PRO A 307 -16.52 -13.36 -9.29
CA PRO A 307 -17.86 -13.69 -9.79
C PRO A 307 -18.68 -14.40 -8.69
N LEU A 308 -18.89 -13.72 -7.56
CA LEU A 308 -19.66 -14.21 -6.41
C LEU A 308 -21.01 -13.49 -6.37
N GLY A 309 -22.10 -14.23 -6.29
CA GLY A 309 -23.44 -13.69 -6.42
C GLY A 309 -23.77 -13.23 -7.84
N LYS A 310 -24.98 -12.69 -8.06
CA LYS A 310 -25.42 -12.30 -9.40
C LYS A 310 -24.72 -11.04 -9.94
N ARG A 311 -24.31 -10.13 -9.06
CA ARG A 311 -23.68 -8.85 -9.43
C ARG A 311 -22.18 -8.78 -9.11
N GLY A 312 -21.60 -9.89 -8.67
CA GLY A 312 -20.18 -9.99 -8.33
C GLY A 312 -19.83 -9.40 -6.97
N ALA A 313 -18.60 -9.68 -6.56
CA ALA A 313 -18.03 -9.19 -5.31
C ALA A 313 -16.76 -8.35 -5.56
N LYS A 314 -16.56 -7.32 -4.73
CA LYS A 314 -15.34 -6.50 -4.65
C LYS A 314 -14.69 -6.75 -3.29
N MET A 315 -13.43 -7.21 -3.28
CA MET A 315 -12.65 -7.41 -2.07
C MET A 315 -11.67 -6.26 -1.88
N ILE A 316 -11.74 -5.58 -0.73
CA ILE A 316 -10.93 -4.40 -0.44
C ILE A 316 -10.32 -4.54 0.95
N LEU A 317 -9.01 -4.75 1.00
CA LEU A 317 -8.24 -4.91 2.24
C LEU A 317 -8.34 -3.67 3.13
N ILE A 318 -8.68 -3.87 4.40
CA ILE A 318 -8.66 -2.85 5.44
C ILE A 318 -7.71 -3.28 6.57
N LYS A 319 -7.01 -2.32 7.18
CA LYS A 319 -6.05 -2.63 8.25
C LYS A 319 -5.83 -1.49 9.26
N ASN A 320 -6.38 -0.32 9.00
CA ASN A 320 -6.32 0.85 9.86
C ASN A 320 -7.50 1.78 9.58
N THR A 321 -7.70 2.80 10.43
CA THR A 321 -8.81 3.76 10.35
C THR A 321 -8.87 4.43 8.97
N ALA A 322 -7.74 4.97 8.47
CA ALA A 322 -7.70 5.66 7.18
C ALA A 322 -8.09 4.75 6.00
N ALA A 323 -7.65 3.48 5.99
CA ALA A 323 -8.04 2.51 4.96
C ALA A 323 -9.52 2.12 5.07
N ALA A 324 -10.03 1.93 6.29
CA ALA A 324 -11.43 1.61 6.53
C ALA A 324 -12.34 2.75 6.05
N ASP A 325 -12.07 3.99 6.43
CA ASP A 325 -12.89 5.15 6.04
C ASP A 325 -12.92 5.36 4.52
N GLN A 326 -11.78 5.19 3.84
CA GLN A 326 -11.73 5.28 2.38
C GLN A 326 -12.52 4.14 1.72
N THR A 327 -12.45 2.92 2.27
CA THR A 327 -13.20 1.78 1.77
C THR A 327 -14.69 1.96 2.01
N ILE A 328 -15.09 2.44 3.18
CA ILE A 328 -16.48 2.79 3.50
C ILE A 328 -17.01 3.86 2.54
N ALA A 329 -16.23 4.90 2.25
CA ALA A 329 -16.59 5.93 1.28
C ALA A 329 -16.80 5.34 -0.13
N GLU A 330 -15.97 4.38 -0.55
CA GLU A 330 -16.12 3.67 -1.82
C GLU A 330 -17.39 2.80 -1.84
N VAL A 331 -17.69 2.08 -0.78
CA VAL A 331 -18.95 1.33 -0.63
C VAL A 331 -20.16 2.26 -0.77
N CYS A 332 -20.10 3.45 -0.17
CA CYS A 332 -21.17 4.45 -0.22
C CYS A 332 -21.34 5.13 -1.59
N ARG A 333 -20.36 5.06 -2.49
CA ARG A 333 -20.47 5.56 -3.87
C ARG A 333 -21.32 4.66 -4.76
N GLU A 334 -21.31 3.37 -4.52
CA GLU A 334 -22.17 2.42 -5.24
C GLU A 334 -23.63 2.72 -4.88
N LYS A 335 -24.47 2.96 -5.89
CA LYS A 335 -25.91 3.23 -5.71
C LYS A 335 -26.70 1.94 -5.52
N GLY A 336 -27.78 2.02 -4.75
CA GLY A 336 -28.69 0.91 -4.48
C GLY A 336 -28.24 0.02 -3.32
N ASP A 337 -29.00 -1.08 -3.14
CA ASP A 337 -28.78 -2.05 -2.09
C ASP A 337 -27.48 -2.84 -2.31
N LYS A 338 -26.85 -3.26 -1.21
CA LYS A 338 -25.62 -4.06 -1.26
C LYS A 338 -25.46 -4.93 -0.05
N THR A 339 -24.67 -5.99 -0.21
CA THR A 339 -24.26 -6.88 0.87
C THR A 339 -22.84 -6.57 1.32
N LEU A 340 -22.66 -6.35 2.61
CA LEU A 340 -21.37 -6.08 3.25
C LEU A 340 -20.83 -7.33 3.92
N VAL A 341 -19.58 -7.65 3.75
CA VAL A 341 -18.84 -8.66 4.51
C VAL A 341 -17.68 -7.98 5.23
N LEU A 342 -17.66 -8.05 6.55
CA LEU A 342 -16.55 -7.58 7.38
C LEU A 342 -15.85 -8.79 8.01
N ALA A 343 -14.60 -9.05 7.57
CA ALA A 343 -13.83 -10.22 7.98
C ALA A 343 -12.56 -9.79 8.71
N VAL A 344 -12.54 -9.94 10.04
CA VAL A 344 -11.49 -9.37 10.90
C VAL A 344 -10.72 -10.46 11.64
N ASN A 345 -9.41 -10.52 11.37
CA ASN A 345 -8.44 -11.25 12.17
C ASN A 345 -7.49 -10.26 12.86
N ASP A 346 -6.82 -10.71 13.94
CA ASP A 346 -5.83 -9.93 14.71
C ASP A 346 -4.53 -10.73 14.93
N ARG A 347 -4.17 -11.52 13.92
CA ARG A 347 -2.92 -12.29 13.96
C ARG A 347 -1.71 -11.37 13.73
N THR A 348 -0.52 -11.83 14.05
CA THR A 348 0.73 -11.05 13.96
C THR A 348 0.90 -10.32 12.61
N ALA A 349 0.43 -10.91 11.50
CA ALA A 349 0.53 -10.30 10.17
C ALA A 349 -0.54 -9.22 9.92
N ASP A 350 -1.67 -9.24 10.67
CA ASP A 350 -2.73 -8.22 10.59
C ASP A 350 -2.40 -7.00 11.45
N GLY A 351 -1.58 -7.18 12.49
CA GLY A 351 -1.49 -6.34 13.66
C GLY A 351 -2.50 -6.77 14.71
N THR A 352 -2.08 -6.78 15.98
CA THR A 352 -2.93 -7.23 17.10
C THR A 352 -3.85 -6.14 17.63
N ASP A 353 -3.57 -4.88 17.27
CA ASP A 353 -4.40 -3.73 17.61
C ASP A 353 -5.58 -3.59 16.63
N ILE A 354 -6.79 -3.80 17.14
CA ILE A 354 -8.05 -3.64 16.39
C ILE A 354 -8.82 -2.38 16.79
N SER A 355 -8.21 -1.43 17.52
CA SER A 355 -8.87 -0.19 17.98
C SER A 355 -9.41 0.65 16.82
N TRP A 356 -8.82 0.54 15.62
CA TRP A 356 -9.28 1.19 14.41
C TRP A 356 -10.73 0.84 14.03
N LEU A 357 -11.27 -0.31 14.50
CA LEU A 357 -12.68 -0.65 14.31
C LEU A 357 -13.61 0.34 15.00
N ASP A 358 -13.23 0.82 16.19
CA ASP A 358 -14.02 1.81 16.94
C ASP A 358 -13.84 3.23 16.39
N GLU A 359 -12.68 3.54 15.80
CA GLU A 359 -12.34 4.85 15.27
C GLU A 359 -12.93 5.11 13.87
N ALA A 360 -13.06 4.09 13.02
CA ALA A 360 -13.56 4.22 11.65
C ALA A 360 -15.05 4.59 11.60
N ASP A 361 -15.45 5.43 10.62
CA ASP A 361 -16.82 5.92 10.46
C ASP A 361 -17.75 4.88 9.79
N PHE A 362 -17.98 3.76 10.47
CA PHE A 362 -18.99 2.79 10.03
C PHE A 362 -20.41 3.37 10.01
N GLY A 363 -20.68 4.45 10.75
CA GLY A 363 -21.94 5.16 10.71
C GLY A 363 -22.28 5.75 9.33
N MET A 364 -21.28 6.02 8.49
CA MET A 364 -21.50 6.42 7.10
C MET A 364 -22.22 5.33 6.30
N LEU A 365 -21.95 4.04 6.56
CA LEU A 365 -22.66 2.91 5.93
C LEU A 365 -24.15 2.91 6.26
N ALA A 366 -24.49 3.18 7.52
CA ALA A 366 -25.89 3.28 7.95
C ALA A 366 -26.60 4.46 7.28
N ARG A 367 -25.92 5.62 7.20
CA ARG A 367 -26.51 6.85 6.67
C ARG A 367 -26.61 6.90 5.15
N ARG A 368 -25.67 6.31 4.42
CA ARG A 368 -25.50 6.47 2.96
C ARG A 368 -25.13 5.18 2.22
N GLY A 369 -24.81 4.11 2.94
CA GLY A 369 -24.23 2.91 2.35
C GLY A 369 -25.21 2.02 1.59
N GLY A 370 -26.52 2.07 1.88
CA GLY A 370 -27.50 1.14 1.31
C GLY A 370 -27.19 -0.32 1.66
N VAL A 371 -26.68 -0.59 2.86
CA VAL A 371 -26.34 -1.93 3.32
C VAL A 371 -27.63 -2.65 3.73
N LYS A 372 -28.13 -3.54 2.86
CA LYS A 372 -29.30 -4.35 3.10
C LYS A 372 -29.00 -5.58 3.93
N ARG A 373 -27.84 -6.17 3.74
CA ARG A 373 -27.35 -7.35 4.46
C ARG A 373 -25.92 -7.14 4.89
N ALA A 374 -25.60 -7.47 6.13
CA ALA A 374 -24.23 -7.47 6.61
C ALA A 374 -23.86 -8.85 7.19
N CYS A 375 -22.64 -9.29 6.92
CA CYS A 375 -22.08 -10.55 7.41
C CYS A 375 -20.73 -10.28 8.08
N VAL A 376 -20.45 -10.97 9.17
CA VAL A 376 -19.16 -10.88 9.87
C VAL A 376 -18.51 -12.26 9.98
N CYS A 377 -17.20 -12.32 9.89
CA CYS A 377 -16.40 -13.54 10.00
C CYS A 377 -14.97 -13.22 10.45
N GLY A 378 -14.20 -14.26 10.76
CA GLY A 378 -12.81 -14.15 11.24
C GLY A 378 -12.67 -14.25 12.75
N ASP A 379 -11.43 -14.15 13.24
CA ASP A 379 -11.07 -14.35 14.65
C ASP A 379 -11.77 -13.32 15.56
N ARG A 380 -12.06 -12.11 15.03
CA ARG A 380 -12.72 -10.99 15.72
C ARG A 380 -14.15 -10.70 15.20
N ALA A 381 -14.84 -11.74 14.70
CA ALA A 381 -16.21 -11.61 14.21
C ALA A 381 -17.17 -10.96 15.22
N GLU A 382 -17.06 -11.28 16.52
CA GLU A 382 -17.92 -10.70 17.56
C GLU A 382 -17.63 -9.21 17.81
N SER A 383 -16.38 -8.77 17.72
CA SER A 383 -16.00 -7.35 17.80
C SER A 383 -16.55 -6.58 16.61
N ALA A 384 -16.40 -7.14 15.40
CA ALA A 384 -16.94 -6.57 14.16
C ALA A 384 -18.48 -6.48 14.21
N LYS A 385 -19.15 -7.52 14.73
CA LYS A 385 -20.59 -7.55 14.93
C LYS A 385 -21.06 -6.41 15.85
N LYS A 386 -20.50 -6.33 17.06
CA LYS A 386 -20.83 -5.27 18.02
C LYS A 386 -20.61 -3.87 17.42
N ARG A 387 -19.55 -3.69 16.61
CA ARG A 387 -19.27 -2.41 15.96
C ARG A 387 -20.35 -2.00 14.95
N LEU A 388 -20.79 -2.94 14.09
CA LEU A 388 -21.85 -2.67 13.12
C LEU A 388 -23.21 -2.46 13.80
N GLU A 389 -23.54 -3.25 14.84
CA GLU A 389 -24.79 -3.13 15.60
C GLU A 389 -24.91 -1.78 16.32
N ARG A 390 -23.82 -1.18 16.81
CA ARG A 390 -23.80 0.19 17.36
C ARG A 390 -24.27 1.25 16.36
N GLU A 391 -24.08 1.00 15.06
CA GLU A 391 -24.54 1.87 13.97
C GLU A 391 -25.91 1.46 13.41
N ASN A 392 -26.65 0.59 14.14
CA ASN A 392 -27.93 0.03 13.70
C ASN A 392 -27.84 -0.75 12.35
N ILE A 393 -26.71 -1.39 12.07
CA ILE A 393 -26.52 -2.30 10.96
C ILE A 393 -26.60 -3.73 11.47
N PRO A 394 -27.76 -4.40 11.36
CA PRO A 394 -27.90 -5.79 11.81
C PRO A 394 -27.04 -6.71 10.94
N CYS A 395 -26.31 -7.62 11.59
CA CYS A 395 -25.41 -8.49 10.87
C CYS A 395 -25.44 -9.93 11.35
N GLN A 396 -25.20 -10.86 10.44
CA GLN A 396 -25.10 -12.28 10.69
C GLN A 396 -23.63 -12.70 10.86
N SER A 397 -23.35 -13.41 11.97
CA SER A 397 -22.00 -13.96 12.22
C SER A 397 -21.86 -15.36 11.63
N TYR A 398 -20.72 -15.59 10.96
CA TYR A 398 -20.35 -16.89 10.38
C TYR A 398 -19.09 -17.44 11.03
N LYS A 399 -19.12 -18.74 11.43
CA LYS A 399 -17.99 -19.39 12.10
C LYS A 399 -16.82 -19.71 11.16
N ASN A 400 -17.08 -19.83 9.86
CA ASN A 400 -16.03 -20.08 8.86
C ASN A 400 -16.38 -19.45 7.51
N TYR A 401 -15.33 -19.25 6.71
CA TYR A 401 -15.44 -18.61 5.40
C TYR A 401 -16.21 -19.44 4.37
N ASP A 402 -16.18 -20.77 4.45
CA ASP A 402 -16.86 -21.62 3.46
C ASP A 402 -18.37 -21.47 3.55
N LYS A 403 -18.94 -21.49 4.78
CA LYS A 403 -20.36 -21.23 5.01
C LYS A 403 -20.77 -19.81 4.65
N LEU A 404 -19.89 -18.83 4.89
CA LEU A 404 -20.14 -17.46 4.48
C LEU A 404 -20.20 -17.36 2.95
N ILE A 405 -19.20 -17.89 2.22
CA ILE A 405 -19.17 -17.87 0.76
C ILE A 405 -20.38 -18.62 0.19
N GLU A 406 -20.76 -19.75 0.74
CA GLU A 406 -21.93 -20.51 0.33
C GLU A 406 -23.22 -19.69 0.43
N SER A 407 -23.39 -18.93 1.52
CA SER A 407 -24.56 -18.07 1.72
C SER A 407 -24.63 -16.86 0.75
N LEU A 408 -23.55 -16.60 0.03
CA LEU A 408 -23.44 -15.48 -0.91
C LEU A 408 -23.47 -15.91 -2.40
N LEU A 409 -23.55 -17.22 -2.69
CA LEU A 409 -23.56 -17.69 -4.08
C LEU A 409 -24.75 -17.18 -4.89
N ASP A 410 -25.92 -17.07 -4.26
CA ASP A 410 -27.16 -16.62 -4.88
C ASP A 410 -27.49 -15.15 -4.53
N GLU A 411 -26.50 -14.40 -3.96
CA GLU A 411 -26.72 -13.01 -3.56
C GLU A 411 -27.09 -12.15 -4.78
N GLU A 412 -28.18 -11.38 -4.68
CA GLU A 412 -28.68 -10.56 -5.78
C GLU A 412 -28.01 -9.20 -5.86
N ASP A 413 -27.62 -8.67 -4.69
CA ASP A 413 -26.98 -7.36 -4.58
C ASP A 413 -25.45 -7.47 -4.73
N PRO A 414 -24.75 -6.42 -5.13
CA PRO A 414 -23.28 -6.42 -5.20
C PRO A 414 -22.69 -6.64 -3.80
N VAL A 415 -21.68 -7.50 -3.71
CA VAL A 415 -21.03 -7.88 -2.45
C VAL A 415 -19.74 -7.07 -2.27
N PHE A 416 -19.60 -6.41 -1.11
CA PHE A 416 -18.37 -5.76 -0.71
C PHE A 416 -17.72 -6.54 0.45
N ILE A 417 -16.52 -7.04 0.22
CA ILE A 417 -15.77 -7.85 1.19
C ILE A 417 -14.63 -6.98 1.73
N LEU A 418 -14.67 -6.68 3.02
CA LEU A 418 -13.72 -5.87 3.74
C LEU A 418 -12.93 -6.74 4.73
N PRO A 419 -11.85 -7.40 4.29
CA PRO A 419 -11.05 -8.26 5.16
C PRO A 419 -9.82 -7.54 5.71
N THR A 420 -9.31 -7.99 6.87
CA THR A 420 -7.91 -7.80 7.27
C THR A 420 -7.00 -8.74 6.48
N TYR A 421 -5.69 -8.61 6.61
CA TYR A 421 -4.72 -9.27 5.72
C TYR A 421 -4.80 -10.80 5.72
N THR A 422 -4.78 -11.44 6.90
CA THR A 422 -4.86 -12.92 6.97
C THR A 422 -6.26 -13.43 6.64
N ALA A 423 -7.31 -12.69 7.00
CA ALA A 423 -8.68 -12.97 6.60
C ALA A 423 -8.83 -12.90 5.06
N MET A 424 -8.20 -11.91 4.42
CA MET A 424 -8.14 -11.77 2.97
C MET A 424 -7.49 -13.00 2.33
N LEU A 425 -6.33 -13.42 2.82
CA LEU A 425 -5.61 -14.58 2.26
C LEU A 425 -6.45 -15.85 2.32
N GLU A 426 -7.07 -16.10 3.48
CA GLU A 426 -7.89 -17.30 3.69
C GLU A 426 -9.16 -17.28 2.84
N MET A 427 -9.86 -16.16 2.81
CA MET A 427 -11.11 -16.03 2.06
C MET A 427 -10.85 -16.06 0.55
N ARG A 428 -9.79 -15.38 0.10
CA ARG A 428 -9.37 -15.38 -1.30
C ARG A 428 -9.01 -16.78 -1.79
N ALA A 429 -8.26 -17.55 -1.02
CA ALA A 429 -7.89 -18.92 -1.38
C ALA A 429 -9.13 -19.78 -1.63
N ARG A 430 -10.16 -19.66 -0.79
CA ARG A 430 -11.44 -20.37 -0.95
C ARG A 430 -12.25 -19.88 -2.16
N LEU A 431 -12.30 -18.56 -2.36
CA LEU A 431 -12.98 -17.98 -3.53
C LEU A 431 -12.33 -18.43 -4.85
N VAL A 432 -11.00 -18.38 -4.94
CA VAL A 432 -10.26 -18.85 -6.13
C VAL A 432 -10.47 -20.34 -6.36
N HIS A 433 -10.42 -21.17 -5.31
CA HIS A 433 -10.67 -22.60 -5.42
C HIS A 433 -12.09 -22.91 -5.91
N ARG A 434 -13.09 -22.13 -5.47
CA ARG A 434 -14.51 -22.40 -5.79
C ARG A 434 -14.99 -21.77 -7.10
N LEU A 435 -14.48 -20.57 -7.42
CA LEU A 435 -14.97 -19.75 -8.54
C LEU A 435 -13.95 -19.64 -9.69
N GLY A 436 -12.76 -20.19 -9.52
CA GLY A 436 -11.63 -19.99 -10.43
C GLY A 436 -10.89 -18.68 -10.20
N GLY A 437 -9.69 -18.55 -10.76
CA GLY A 437 -8.84 -17.36 -10.65
C GLY A 437 -7.36 -17.73 -10.50
N LYS A 438 -6.49 -16.72 -10.46
CA LYS A 438 -5.06 -16.91 -10.25
C LYS A 438 -4.73 -17.14 -8.79
N ASN A 439 -3.82 -18.06 -8.50
CA ASN A 439 -3.31 -18.26 -7.15
C ASN A 439 -2.51 -17.05 -6.65
N PHE A 440 -2.43 -16.88 -5.31
CA PHE A 440 -1.72 -15.74 -4.69
C PHE A 440 -0.24 -15.66 -5.09
N TRP A 441 0.36 -16.81 -5.40
CA TRP A 441 1.79 -16.94 -5.68
C TRP A 441 2.15 -16.98 -7.18
N GLU A 442 1.16 -16.92 -8.05
CA GLU A 442 1.30 -16.80 -9.51
C GLU A 442 1.29 -15.33 -9.95
#